data_a312579bcdb9c7a93bf617b6f395a131
#
_entry.id   a312579bcdb9c7a93bf617b6f395a131
#
_cell.length_a   1.000
_cell.length_b   1.000
_cell.length_c   1.000
_cell.angle_alpha   90.00
_cell.angle_beta   90.00
_cell.angle_gamma   90.00
#
_symmetry.space_group_name_H-M   'P 1'
#
loop_
_entity.id
_entity.type
_entity.pdbx_description
1 polymer ?
#
loop_
_entity_poly.entity_id
_entity_poly.type
_entity_poly.pdbx_seq_one_letter_code
_entity_poly.pdbx_strand_id
1 'polypeptide(L)'
;MSHLTPRRRTLAGVVALGAAVSLTAACSGAPAPSTGSTSAKTSGFTVDTPAPTKDAGDVVWATYRETQTLDPIQGFDYPEQTADSILCESLLRQKNDMSYGDGLGKLTQPSDTEFDFEINANATFWDGSPVTAADAVFSLKRAADPKGGGFYSGVFDRVKSIEATGEKTLKITLNEPDYWLLGELSSTPGEIVQQKYAEAKGKDFGTVTGGTMCSGPFKLDSWQTGKGVKMVPNPTYWDTTLPKPKLTSITLIGVPDDATFTAGVKTGAIDGGYVIALSTLGQLSTDSNVKVYQGAPFLAAAMVISATKGPLADPKVRQAVSLALDRKGIINTVFRGAGNVPHALQASGTWGTAVDTFSSAYDALPAMDQDLAKAQADAKALNIAGQTVTIGTSSGIPSLNSEALAFKAACEAIGLKVELQNVSPSNYINYFIDPKAWGSVDAFATSNYGDYADPSSLYKSMAAKGGSQNFSGWVNPDVEASLNAARGEKDDTKRAQDVIAAQKIITDQLVWFPMVAANNVLIMNNKVTGAPATFVYMFGPWAAYLGGA
;
A
#
# COMPACT_ATOMS: atom_id res chain seq x y z
N MET A 1 4.40 -64.04 20.97
CA MET A 1 3.35 -64.95 20.45
C MET A 1 2.66 -64.28 19.35
N SER A 2 2.89 -64.74 18.34
CA SER A 2 2.59 -65.32 17.00
C SER A 2 2.21 -64.23 16.00
N HIS A 3 3.09 -63.98 15.03
CA HIS A 3 3.18 -64.56 13.69
C HIS A 3 1.91 -64.31 12.88
N LEU A 4 1.93 -63.71 11.69
CA LEU A 4 2.46 -64.15 10.40
C LEU A 4 2.35 -63.08 9.30
N THR A 5 3.30 -63.15 8.43
CA THR A 5 3.65 -62.37 7.26
C THR A 5 2.82 -62.74 5.97
N PRO A 6 3.24 -62.36 4.74
CA PRO A 6 2.51 -61.56 3.78
C PRO A 6 2.18 -62.33 2.48
N ARG A 7 1.46 -61.74 1.55
CA ARG A 7 1.38 -62.28 0.17
C ARG A 7 1.51 -61.20 -0.90
N ARG A 8 2.57 -61.37 -1.68
CA ARG A 8 2.79 -60.84 -3.02
C ARG A 8 1.99 -61.59 -4.08
N ARG A 9 1.62 -60.93 -5.18
CA ARG A 9 1.55 -61.42 -6.60
C ARG A 9 1.23 -60.21 -7.48
N THR A 10 2.12 -59.74 -8.30
CA THR A 10 2.70 -60.04 -9.64
C THR A 10 1.74 -59.90 -10.82
N LEU A 11 2.10 -58.92 -11.69
CA LEU A 11 2.27 -58.88 -13.14
C LEU A 11 1.13 -59.18 -14.11
N ALA A 12 0.89 -58.26 -15.03
CA ALA A 12 0.92 -58.33 -16.51
C ALA A 12 0.24 -57.06 -17.04
N GLY A 13 0.71 -56.24 -17.91
CA GLY A 13 1.58 -56.29 -19.06
C GLY A 13 0.77 -56.55 -20.34
N VAL A 14 0.35 -55.50 -21.14
CA VAL A 14 0.16 -55.62 -22.58
C VAL A 14 0.32 -54.26 -23.28
N VAL A 15 1.08 -54.30 -24.33
CA VAL A 15 1.49 -53.28 -25.32
C VAL A 15 0.46 -53.31 -26.47
N ALA A 16 0.19 -52.22 -27.16
CA ALA A 16 0.35 -52.08 -28.60
C ALA A 16 -0.43 -50.90 -29.23
N LEU A 17 0.29 -50.11 -30.01
CA LEU A 17 0.08 -49.61 -31.40
C LEU A 17 -1.20 -48.83 -31.70
N GLY A 18 -1.20 -47.57 -32.09
CA GLY A 18 -0.57 -47.01 -33.25
C GLY A 18 -1.56 -46.84 -34.43
N ALA A 19 -1.93 -45.57 -34.75
CA ALA A 19 -2.27 -45.21 -36.15
C ALA A 19 -2.35 -43.67 -36.29
N ALA A 20 -1.59 -43.18 -37.22
CA ALA A 20 -1.62 -41.83 -37.77
C ALA A 20 -2.54 -41.79 -39.00
N VAL A 21 -3.31 -40.72 -39.20
CA VAL A 21 -3.82 -40.32 -40.54
C VAL A 21 -4.15 -38.82 -40.54
N SER A 22 -3.34 -38.06 -41.24
CA SER A 22 -3.55 -37.12 -42.37
C SER A 22 -4.49 -35.92 -42.29
N LEU A 23 -3.88 -34.79 -42.58
CA LEU A 23 -4.29 -33.48 -43.05
C LEU A 23 -5.57 -33.41 -43.92
N THR A 24 -6.41 -32.39 -43.63
CA THR A 24 -7.00 -31.53 -44.66
C THR A 24 -7.03 -30.07 -44.21
N ALA A 25 -6.46 -29.21 -45.07
CA ALA A 25 -6.51 -27.78 -44.99
C ALA A 25 -7.88 -27.23 -45.43
N ALA A 26 -8.44 -26.27 -44.72
CA ALA A 26 -9.43 -25.36 -45.26
C ALA A 26 -9.17 -23.95 -44.71
N CYS A 27 -8.83 -23.04 -45.61
CA CYS A 27 -8.75 -21.61 -45.36
C CYS A 27 -10.12 -21.02 -45.20
N SER A 28 -10.34 -20.19 -44.14
CA SER A 28 -11.22 -19.03 -44.24
C SER A 28 -11.10 -18.14 -43.02
N GLY A 29 -10.84 -16.84 -43.25
CA GLY A 29 -11.29 -15.70 -42.44
C GLY A 29 -10.55 -15.46 -41.13
N ALA A 30 -9.52 -14.60 -41.17
CA ALA A 30 -8.96 -13.99 -39.97
C ALA A 30 -9.92 -12.93 -39.41
N PRO A 31 -10.29 -12.97 -38.12
CA PRO A 31 -10.77 -11.79 -37.41
C PRO A 31 -9.58 -10.95 -36.95
N ALA A 32 -9.78 -9.62 -36.95
CA ALA A 32 -8.82 -8.63 -36.52
C ALA A 32 -8.30 -8.88 -35.08
N PRO A 33 -7.07 -8.49 -34.76
CA PRO A 33 -6.52 -8.68 -33.43
C PRO A 33 -7.25 -7.76 -32.45
N SER A 34 -7.98 -8.34 -31.51
CA SER A 34 -8.37 -7.69 -30.29
C SER A 34 -7.08 -7.41 -29.50
N THR A 35 -6.81 -6.14 -29.25
CA THR A 35 -5.81 -5.71 -28.28
C THR A 35 -6.26 -6.14 -26.88
N GLY A 36 -6.03 -7.38 -26.56
CA GLY A 36 -6.12 -7.88 -25.19
C GLY A 36 -4.90 -7.40 -24.44
N SER A 37 -5.11 -6.50 -23.51
CA SER A 37 -4.15 -6.17 -22.46
C SER A 37 -3.73 -7.48 -21.80
N THR A 38 -2.48 -7.89 -22.02
CA THR A 38 -1.88 -9.01 -21.29
C THR A 38 -1.61 -8.53 -19.87
N SER A 39 -2.58 -8.80 -19.00
CA SER A 39 -2.40 -8.77 -17.54
C SER A 39 -1.19 -9.64 -17.20
N ALA A 40 -0.12 -9.02 -16.70
CA ALA A 40 1.08 -9.71 -16.25
C ALA A 40 0.69 -10.74 -15.19
N LYS A 41 1.11 -11.98 -15.37
CA LYS A 41 0.90 -13.07 -14.40
C LYS A 41 1.73 -12.77 -13.16
N THR A 42 1.15 -12.13 -12.16
CA THR A 42 1.60 -12.21 -10.78
C THR A 42 1.23 -13.61 -10.28
N SER A 43 2.13 -14.56 -10.48
CA SER A 43 1.88 -15.96 -10.17
C SER A 43 1.69 -16.14 -8.66
N GLY A 44 0.45 -16.38 -8.22
CA GLY A 44 0.11 -16.79 -6.86
C GLY A 44 -0.65 -15.78 -6.02
N PHE A 45 -0.76 -14.51 -6.40
CA PHE A 45 -1.50 -13.49 -5.66
C PHE A 45 -2.90 -13.22 -6.25
N THR A 46 -3.85 -12.92 -5.37
CA THR A 46 -5.21 -12.56 -5.75
C THR A 46 -5.28 -11.06 -6.03
N VAL A 47 -5.86 -10.65 -7.15
CA VAL A 47 -6.23 -9.27 -7.45
C VAL A 47 -7.69 -9.07 -7.09
N ASP A 48 -8.59 -9.74 -7.79
CA ASP A 48 -10.04 -9.66 -7.56
C ASP A 48 -10.55 -10.90 -6.84
N THR A 49 -11.42 -10.71 -5.87
CA THR A 49 -12.18 -11.80 -5.26
C THR A 49 -13.43 -12.12 -6.12
N PRO A 50 -14.10 -13.26 -5.92
CA PRO A 50 -15.29 -13.59 -6.70
C PRO A 50 -16.33 -12.47 -6.69
N ALA A 51 -16.91 -12.16 -7.85
CA ALA A 51 -17.93 -11.13 -7.97
C ALA A 51 -19.18 -11.44 -7.12
N PRO A 52 -19.81 -10.42 -6.49
CA PRO A 52 -21.00 -10.64 -5.68
C PRO A 52 -22.21 -11.02 -6.52
N THR A 53 -23.03 -11.97 -6.01
CA THR A 53 -24.23 -12.48 -6.70
C THR A 53 -25.53 -11.86 -6.19
N LYS A 54 -25.54 -11.34 -4.96
CA LYS A 54 -26.72 -10.79 -4.27
C LYS A 54 -26.36 -9.56 -3.41
N ASP A 55 -27.36 -8.92 -2.85
CA ASP A 55 -27.18 -7.84 -1.87
C ASP A 55 -26.66 -8.41 -0.53
N ALA A 56 -25.68 -7.74 0.07
CA ALA A 56 -25.10 -8.10 1.36
C ALA A 56 -25.88 -7.51 2.55
N GLY A 57 -26.77 -6.54 2.32
CA GLY A 57 -27.38 -5.75 3.38
C GLY A 57 -26.40 -4.76 4.02
N ASP A 58 -26.47 -4.60 5.33
CA ASP A 58 -25.53 -3.78 6.09
C ASP A 58 -24.22 -4.54 6.31
N VAL A 59 -23.10 -3.92 5.96
CA VAL A 59 -21.75 -4.49 6.06
C VAL A 59 -20.97 -3.77 7.16
N VAL A 60 -20.27 -4.52 8.00
CA VAL A 60 -19.36 -4.02 9.03
C VAL A 60 -17.93 -4.35 8.64
N TRP A 61 -17.11 -3.31 8.45
CA TRP A 61 -15.72 -3.46 8.03
C TRP A 61 -14.76 -2.93 9.09
N ALA A 62 -13.79 -3.72 9.46
CA ALA A 62 -12.86 -3.38 10.52
C ALA A 62 -11.60 -2.70 9.98
N THR A 63 -11.16 -1.68 10.70
CA THR A 63 -9.83 -1.07 10.63
C THR A 63 -9.15 -1.22 11.99
N TYR A 64 -7.83 -1.07 12.08
CA TYR A 64 -7.10 -1.31 13.32
C TYR A 64 -7.36 -0.25 14.42
N ARG A 65 -7.90 0.91 14.06
CA ARG A 65 -8.39 1.98 14.94
C ARG A 65 -9.53 2.73 14.27
N GLU A 66 -10.21 3.59 15.04
CA GLU A 66 -11.22 4.48 14.47
C GLU A 66 -10.63 5.54 13.54
N THR A 67 -11.40 5.90 12.50
CA THR A 67 -11.14 7.04 11.63
C THR A 67 -11.15 8.34 12.43
N GLN A 68 -10.15 9.18 12.27
CA GLN A 68 -9.98 10.43 13.02
C GLN A 68 -10.37 11.65 12.20
N THR A 69 -10.24 11.58 10.87
CA THR A 69 -10.60 12.65 9.95
C THR A 69 -11.16 12.08 8.65
N LEU A 70 -12.02 12.84 7.99
CA LEU A 70 -12.49 12.65 6.61
C LEU A 70 -12.14 13.88 5.77
N ASP A 71 -11.08 14.60 6.14
CA ASP A 71 -10.44 15.61 5.31
C ASP A 71 -9.26 14.96 4.59
N PRO A 72 -9.29 14.76 3.27
CA PRO A 72 -8.26 14.03 2.54
C PRO A 72 -6.84 14.54 2.77
N ILE A 73 -6.65 15.86 2.88
CA ILE A 73 -5.30 16.41 3.09
C ILE A 73 -4.71 16.12 4.47
N GLN A 74 -5.56 15.69 5.43
CA GLN A 74 -5.16 15.32 6.79
C GLN A 74 -5.22 13.81 7.05
N GLY A 75 -5.82 13.04 6.16
CA GLY A 75 -5.87 11.60 6.21
C GLY A 75 -4.65 10.98 5.54
N PHE A 76 -3.71 10.41 6.32
CA PHE A 76 -2.51 9.75 5.77
C PHE A 76 -2.35 8.31 6.23
N ASP A 77 -3.34 7.75 6.94
CA ASP A 77 -3.26 6.42 7.52
C ASP A 77 -4.44 5.54 7.07
N TYR A 78 -4.33 4.24 7.29
CA TYR A 78 -5.26 3.21 6.78
C TYR A 78 -6.74 3.51 7.02
N PRO A 79 -7.21 3.89 8.24
CA PRO A 79 -8.64 4.10 8.47
C PRO A 79 -9.22 5.27 7.68
N GLU A 80 -8.46 6.36 7.58
CA GLU A 80 -8.84 7.57 6.84
C GLU A 80 -8.92 7.27 5.35
N GLN A 81 -7.84 6.78 4.78
CA GLN A 81 -7.75 6.51 3.33
C GLN A 81 -8.72 5.41 2.89
N THR A 82 -8.95 4.37 3.72
CA THR A 82 -9.97 3.35 3.43
C THR A 82 -11.39 3.95 3.34
N ALA A 83 -11.69 4.99 4.13
CA ALA A 83 -12.96 5.71 4.05
C ALA A 83 -12.99 6.67 2.87
N ASP A 84 -11.94 7.51 2.73
CA ASP A 84 -11.90 8.57 1.73
C ASP A 84 -11.89 8.00 0.30
N SER A 85 -11.23 6.87 0.06
CA SER A 85 -11.18 6.20 -1.25
C SER A 85 -12.54 5.78 -1.83
N ILE A 86 -13.58 5.66 -1.00
CA ILE A 86 -14.95 5.37 -1.45
C ILE A 86 -15.90 6.55 -1.30
N LEU A 87 -15.53 7.55 -0.50
CA LEU A 87 -16.26 8.79 -0.32
C LEU A 87 -15.88 9.84 -1.35
N CYS A 88 -14.58 10.04 -1.59
CA CYS A 88 -14.04 11.07 -2.47
C CYS A 88 -13.47 10.46 -3.75
N GLU A 89 -13.32 11.25 -4.79
CA GLU A 89 -12.70 10.85 -6.03
C GLU A 89 -11.48 11.71 -6.32
N SER A 90 -10.42 11.05 -6.76
CA SER A 90 -9.20 11.69 -7.25
C SER A 90 -9.35 12.08 -8.72
N LEU A 91 -8.54 13.02 -9.20
CA LEU A 91 -8.50 13.40 -10.62
C LEU A 91 -8.20 12.21 -11.52
N LEU A 92 -7.22 11.40 -11.18
CA LEU A 92 -6.97 10.10 -11.79
C LEU A 92 -7.43 9.00 -10.82
N ARG A 93 -7.60 7.79 -11.29
CA ARG A 93 -8.10 6.67 -10.45
C ARG A 93 -7.18 5.47 -10.51
N GLN A 94 -6.85 4.92 -9.36
CA GLN A 94 -6.21 3.60 -9.27
C GLN A 94 -7.24 2.48 -9.48
N LYS A 95 -6.81 1.45 -10.19
CA LYS A 95 -7.60 0.25 -10.50
C LYS A 95 -7.20 -0.91 -9.60
N ASN A 96 -8.01 -1.98 -9.59
CA ASN A 96 -7.74 -3.15 -8.76
C ASN A 96 -6.37 -3.81 -9.00
N ASP A 97 -5.80 -3.66 -10.18
CA ASP A 97 -4.45 -4.14 -10.52
C ASP A 97 -3.33 -3.15 -10.14
N MET A 98 -3.67 -2.09 -9.42
CA MET A 98 -2.78 -1.01 -9.00
C MET A 98 -2.28 -0.09 -10.13
N SER A 99 -2.70 -0.29 -11.38
CA SER A 99 -2.51 0.70 -12.43
C SER A 99 -3.45 1.89 -12.22
N TYR A 100 -3.15 3.03 -12.84
CA TYR A 100 -4.04 4.19 -12.79
C TYR A 100 -4.38 4.71 -14.18
N GLY A 101 -5.42 5.53 -14.26
CA GLY A 101 -5.91 6.16 -15.51
C GLY A 101 -6.92 7.23 -15.21
N ASP A 102 -7.71 7.62 -16.22
CA ASP A 102 -8.77 8.60 -16.06
C ASP A 102 -9.70 8.24 -14.89
N GLY A 103 -9.99 9.24 -14.06
CA GLY A 103 -10.89 9.16 -12.92
C GLY A 103 -11.97 10.23 -13.02
N LEU A 104 -12.06 11.12 -12.01
CA LEU A 104 -12.95 12.29 -12.06
C LEU A 104 -12.59 13.22 -13.22
N GLY A 105 -11.29 13.33 -13.54
CA GLY A 105 -10.76 14.09 -14.67
C GLY A 105 -10.18 13.18 -15.76
N LYS A 106 -10.32 13.63 -17.00
CA LYS A 106 -9.64 13.07 -18.16
C LYS A 106 -8.38 13.88 -18.44
N LEU A 107 -7.23 13.19 -18.45
CA LEU A 107 -5.92 13.81 -18.67
C LEU A 107 -5.64 14.03 -20.16
N THR A 108 -5.16 15.22 -20.49
CA THR A 108 -4.45 15.53 -21.74
C THR A 108 -3.12 16.18 -21.37
N GLN A 109 -2.05 15.77 -22.02
CA GLN A 109 -0.69 16.27 -21.74
C GLN A 109 -0.13 16.97 -22.97
N PRO A 110 -0.31 18.31 -23.09
CA PRO A 110 0.17 19.09 -24.25
C PRO A 110 1.70 19.16 -24.32
N SER A 111 2.37 19.14 -23.17
CA SER A 111 3.83 19.11 -23.06
C SER A 111 4.26 18.36 -21.79
N ASP A 112 5.56 18.17 -21.62
CA ASP A 112 6.10 17.48 -20.42
C ASP A 112 5.94 18.34 -19.13
N THR A 113 5.54 19.60 -19.25
CA THR A 113 5.32 20.52 -18.13
C THR A 113 3.89 21.08 -18.07
N GLU A 114 2.95 20.52 -18.83
CA GLU A 114 1.54 20.89 -18.79
C GLU A 114 0.66 19.67 -18.71
N PHE A 115 -0.20 19.62 -17.70
CA PHE A 115 -1.26 18.64 -17.54
C PHE A 115 -2.61 19.35 -17.57
N ASP A 116 -3.40 19.08 -18.59
CA ASP A 116 -4.75 19.59 -18.73
C ASP A 116 -5.74 18.49 -18.32
N PHE A 117 -6.70 18.83 -17.47
CA PHE A 117 -7.76 17.92 -17.05
C PHE A 117 -9.13 18.47 -17.46
N GLU A 118 -9.97 17.57 -17.98
CA GLU A 118 -11.38 17.83 -18.21
C GLU A 118 -12.20 17.03 -17.19
N ILE A 119 -12.87 17.72 -16.26
CA ILE A 119 -13.76 17.11 -15.27
C ILE A 119 -14.97 16.51 -15.98
N ASN A 120 -15.35 15.28 -15.64
CA ASN A 120 -16.48 14.61 -16.25
C ASN A 120 -17.76 15.48 -16.16
N ALA A 121 -18.43 15.68 -17.30
CA ALA A 121 -19.59 16.55 -17.40
C ALA A 121 -20.74 16.14 -16.45
N ASN A 122 -20.88 14.84 -16.16
CA ASN A 122 -21.92 14.27 -15.32
C ASN A 122 -21.53 14.19 -13.83
N ALA A 123 -20.28 14.51 -13.48
CA ALA A 123 -19.83 14.43 -12.10
C ALA A 123 -20.56 15.43 -11.21
N THR A 124 -21.15 14.91 -10.12
CA THR A 124 -21.87 15.69 -9.11
C THR A 124 -21.40 15.31 -7.71
N PHE A 125 -21.42 16.29 -6.82
CA PHE A 125 -21.33 16.04 -5.39
C PHE A 125 -22.60 15.37 -4.86
N TRP A 126 -22.58 14.87 -3.63
CA TRP A 126 -23.71 14.16 -3.01
C TRP A 126 -24.97 15.00 -2.85
N ASP A 127 -24.84 16.34 -2.85
CA ASP A 127 -25.96 17.29 -2.79
C ASP A 127 -26.57 17.57 -4.18
N GLY A 128 -26.03 16.94 -5.23
CA GLY A 128 -26.45 17.08 -6.62
C GLY A 128 -25.86 18.29 -7.36
N SER A 129 -25.04 19.11 -6.70
CA SER A 129 -24.32 20.20 -7.38
C SER A 129 -23.21 19.63 -8.28
N PRO A 130 -22.91 20.28 -9.44
CA PRO A 130 -21.87 19.80 -10.32
C PRO A 130 -20.47 19.95 -9.69
N VAL A 131 -19.60 18.98 -9.91
CA VAL A 131 -18.17 19.15 -9.63
C VAL A 131 -17.57 20.07 -10.68
N THR A 132 -16.86 21.11 -10.25
CA THR A 132 -16.28 22.12 -11.14
C THR A 132 -14.75 22.12 -11.10
N ALA A 133 -14.13 22.76 -12.10
CA ALA A 133 -12.69 23.00 -12.08
C ALA A 133 -12.27 23.89 -10.89
N ALA A 134 -13.15 24.75 -10.40
CA ALA A 134 -12.88 25.57 -9.22
C ALA A 134 -12.74 24.70 -7.95
N ASP A 135 -13.58 23.66 -7.79
CA ASP A 135 -13.48 22.71 -6.68
C ASP A 135 -12.16 21.92 -6.75
N ALA A 136 -11.78 21.48 -7.97
CA ALA A 136 -10.50 20.79 -8.18
C ALA A 136 -9.30 21.69 -7.86
N VAL A 137 -9.27 22.91 -8.37
CA VAL A 137 -8.23 23.90 -8.08
C VAL A 137 -8.16 24.21 -6.58
N PHE A 138 -9.28 24.36 -5.91
CA PHE A 138 -9.35 24.55 -4.46
C PHE A 138 -8.73 23.37 -3.71
N SER A 139 -9.14 22.15 -4.04
CA SER A 139 -8.68 20.93 -3.35
C SER A 139 -7.19 20.73 -3.52
N LEU A 140 -6.67 20.82 -4.76
CA LEU A 140 -5.25 20.66 -5.05
C LEU A 140 -4.38 21.77 -4.43
N LYS A 141 -4.87 23.03 -4.41
CA LYS A 141 -4.16 24.13 -3.73
C LYS A 141 -4.12 23.95 -2.22
N ARG A 142 -5.18 23.38 -1.61
CA ARG A 142 -5.14 23.00 -0.19
C ARG A 142 -4.09 21.92 0.07
N ALA A 143 -4.04 20.88 -0.77
CA ALA A 143 -3.05 19.81 -0.65
C ALA A 143 -1.61 20.34 -0.85
N ALA A 144 -1.43 21.30 -1.74
CA ALA A 144 -0.13 21.92 -2.04
C ALA A 144 0.34 22.96 -1.00
N ASP A 145 -0.54 23.45 -0.09
CA ASP A 145 -0.18 24.50 0.87
C ASP A 145 0.62 23.93 2.05
N PRO A 146 1.92 24.25 2.19
CA PRO A 146 2.74 23.77 3.31
C PRO A 146 2.32 24.35 4.67
N LYS A 147 1.45 25.38 4.69
CA LYS A 147 0.89 25.99 5.90
C LYS A 147 -0.53 25.51 6.21
N GLY A 148 -1.13 24.75 5.30
CA GLY A 148 -2.50 24.25 5.41
C GLY A 148 -2.69 23.12 6.43
N GLY A 149 -1.59 22.60 7.00
CA GLY A 149 -1.63 21.51 7.98
C GLY A 149 -1.85 20.13 7.36
N GLY A 150 -1.84 20.01 6.03
CA GLY A 150 -1.90 18.73 5.32
C GLY A 150 -0.54 18.05 5.17
N PHE A 151 -0.55 16.76 4.81
CA PHE A 151 0.65 15.94 4.71
C PHE A 151 1.28 15.92 3.30
N TYR A 152 0.60 16.46 2.28
CA TYR A 152 0.91 16.21 0.87
C TYR A 152 1.59 17.38 0.14
N SER A 153 1.93 18.49 0.82
CA SER A 153 2.50 19.67 0.16
C SER A 153 3.79 19.38 -0.62
N GLY A 154 4.61 18.43 -0.16
CA GLY A 154 5.83 18.00 -0.84
C GLY A 154 5.61 17.28 -2.18
N VAL A 155 4.38 16.79 -2.45
CA VAL A 155 4.01 16.18 -3.73
C VAL A 155 4.00 17.23 -4.84
N PHE A 156 3.67 18.47 -4.51
CA PHE A 156 3.46 19.59 -5.45
C PHE A 156 4.69 20.50 -5.60
N ASP A 157 5.87 20.09 -5.17
CA ASP A 157 7.08 20.93 -5.14
C ASP A 157 7.55 21.41 -6.54
N ARG A 158 7.24 20.65 -7.61
CA ARG A 158 7.49 21.05 -9.00
C ARG A 158 6.32 21.79 -9.64
N VAL A 159 5.19 21.92 -8.97
CA VAL A 159 4.02 22.64 -9.50
C VAL A 159 4.26 24.13 -9.48
N LYS A 160 4.11 24.78 -10.64
CA LYS A 160 4.19 26.24 -10.83
C LYS A 160 2.85 26.91 -10.61
N SER A 161 1.79 26.37 -11.21
CA SER A 161 0.43 26.87 -11.06
C SER A 161 -0.61 25.77 -11.24
N ILE A 162 -1.77 25.97 -10.60
CA ILE A 162 -2.99 25.17 -10.76
C ILE A 162 -4.13 26.16 -11.03
N GLU A 163 -4.72 26.13 -12.21
CA GLU A 163 -5.66 27.15 -12.68
C GLU A 163 -6.87 26.53 -13.37
N ALA A 164 -8.07 27.04 -13.09
CA ALA A 164 -9.25 26.71 -13.87
C ALA A 164 -9.18 27.48 -15.21
N THR A 165 -9.31 26.76 -16.32
CA THR A 165 -9.34 27.32 -17.68
C THR A 165 -10.75 27.39 -18.25
N GLY A 166 -11.72 26.80 -17.56
CA GLY A 166 -13.14 26.79 -17.85
C GLY A 166 -13.93 26.23 -16.68
N GLU A 167 -15.23 26.06 -16.84
CA GLU A 167 -16.09 25.51 -15.77
C GLU A 167 -15.71 24.08 -15.38
N LYS A 168 -15.32 23.26 -16.38
CA LYS A 168 -14.95 21.85 -16.22
C LYS A 168 -13.49 21.57 -16.55
N THR A 169 -12.70 22.56 -16.91
CA THR A 169 -11.32 22.38 -17.35
C THR A 169 -10.35 23.10 -16.42
N LEU A 170 -9.27 22.41 -16.06
CA LEU A 170 -8.17 22.98 -15.30
C LEU A 170 -6.83 22.60 -15.93
N LYS A 171 -5.83 23.42 -15.65
CA LYS A 171 -4.44 23.23 -16.08
C LYS A 171 -3.53 23.22 -14.87
N ILE A 172 -2.62 22.24 -14.81
CA ILE A 172 -1.48 22.21 -13.92
C ILE A 172 -0.22 22.49 -14.75
N THR A 173 0.49 23.56 -14.41
CA THR A 173 1.77 23.91 -15.05
C THR A 173 2.90 23.57 -14.08
N LEU A 174 3.97 22.96 -14.57
CA LEU A 174 5.13 22.55 -13.81
C LEU A 174 6.34 23.46 -14.10
N ASN A 175 7.26 23.58 -13.14
CA ASN A 175 8.55 24.22 -13.33
C ASN A 175 9.52 23.34 -14.14
N GLU A 176 9.39 22.02 -14.03
CA GLU A 176 10.14 21.00 -14.72
C GLU A 176 9.29 19.71 -14.81
N PRO A 177 9.56 18.77 -15.73
CA PRO A 177 8.77 17.55 -15.89
C PRO A 177 8.64 16.75 -14.59
N ASP A 178 7.43 16.24 -14.32
CA ASP A 178 7.12 15.43 -13.12
C ASP A 178 6.06 14.38 -13.43
N TYR A 179 6.53 13.20 -13.85
CA TYR A 179 5.63 12.08 -14.14
C TYR A 179 5.13 11.35 -12.88
N TRP A 180 5.78 11.55 -11.73
CA TRP A 180 5.30 11.02 -10.45
C TRP A 180 4.02 11.71 -9.97
N LEU A 181 3.85 13.00 -10.31
CA LEU A 181 2.64 13.74 -9.96
C LEU A 181 1.36 13.07 -10.49
N LEU A 182 1.42 12.35 -11.61
CA LEU A 182 0.25 11.62 -12.14
C LEU A 182 -0.16 10.46 -11.23
N GLY A 183 0.80 9.72 -10.68
CA GLY A 183 0.54 8.70 -9.67
C GLY A 183 -0.06 9.30 -8.40
N GLU A 184 0.49 10.40 -7.92
CA GLU A 184 -0.02 11.12 -6.75
C GLU A 184 -1.45 11.64 -6.96
N LEU A 185 -1.77 12.17 -8.15
CA LEU A 185 -3.12 12.63 -8.49
C LEU A 185 -4.14 11.48 -8.67
N SER A 186 -3.70 10.23 -8.59
CA SER A 186 -4.57 9.05 -8.57
C SER A 186 -4.85 8.53 -7.15
N SER A 187 -4.33 9.18 -6.15
CA SER A 187 -4.44 8.85 -4.73
C SER A 187 -4.95 10.06 -3.93
N THR A 188 -4.85 10.00 -2.63
CA THR A 188 -5.41 11.00 -1.70
C THR A 188 -5.04 12.46 -2.02
N PRO A 189 -3.79 12.85 -2.40
CA PRO A 189 -3.49 14.23 -2.78
C PRO A 189 -4.24 14.72 -4.02
N GLY A 190 -4.80 13.82 -4.83
CA GLY A 190 -5.63 14.13 -5.99
C GLY A 190 -7.13 14.20 -5.72
N GLU A 191 -7.60 13.92 -4.48
CA GLU A 191 -9.01 13.88 -4.13
C GLU A 191 -9.66 15.26 -4.12
N ILE A 192 -10.88 15.34 -4.68
CA ILE A 192 -11.63 16.57 -4.87
C ILE A 192 -12.80 16.65 -3.89
N VAL A 193 -12.81 17.73 -3.10
CA VAL A 193 -13.88 18.07 -2.17
C VAL A 193 -14.64 19.31 -2.64
N GLN A 194 -15.90 19.47 -2.22
CA GLN A 194 -16.70 20.64 -2.56
C GLN A 194 -16.15 21.88 -1.82
N GLN A 195 -15.67 22.86 -2.59
CA GLN A 195 -15.12 24.11 -2.04
C GLN A 195 -16.10 24.82 -1.10
N LYS A 196 -17.34 25.04 -1.57
CA LYS A 196 -18.39 25.73 -0.79
C LYS A 196 -18.63 25.07 0.57
N TYR A 197 -18.67 23.76 0.62
CA TYR A 197 -18.89 23.01 1.86
C TYR A 197 -17.67 23.11 2.79
N ALA A 198 -16.48 22.91 2.26
CA ALA A 198 -15.25 22.96 3.05
C ALA A 198 -15.04 24.37 3.66
N GLU A 199 -15.27 25.43 2.88
CA GLU A 199 -15.19 26.82 3.36
C GLU A 199 -16.25 27.12 4.41
N ALA A 200 -17.49 26.63 4.24
CA ALA A 200 -18.57 26.84 5.20
C ALA A 200 -18.31 26.13 6.54
N LYS A 201 -17.65 24.96 6.52
CA LYS A 201 -17.27 24.21 7.73
C LYS A 201 -15.97 24.71 8.37
N GLY A 202 -15.09 25.31 7.59
CA GLY A 202 -13.81 25.84 8.07
C GLY A 202 -13.02 24.77 8.83
N LYS A 203 -12.64 25.04 10.08
CA LYS A 203 -11.86 24.10 10.91
C LYS A 203 -12.61 22.81 11.30
N ASP A 204 -13.92 22.79 11.16
CA ASP A 204 -14.73 21.61 11.47
C ASP A 204 -14.87 20.66 10.26
N PHE A 205 -14.38 21.06 9.05
CA PHE A 205 -14.35 20.19 7.87
C PHE A 205 -13.52 18.93 8.17
N GLY A 206 -14.03 17.77 7.76
CA GLY A 206 -13.39 16.48 8.00
C GLY A 206 -13.49 15.95 9.43
N THR A 207 -14.13 16.65 10.36
CA THR A 207 -14.34 16.19 11.75
C THR A 207 -15.68 15.47 11.91
N VAL A 208 -15.88 14.80 13.05
CA VAL A 208 -17.15 14.13 13.42
C VAL A 208 -18.35 15.08 13.32
N THR A 209 -18.17 16.36 13.64
CA THR A 209 -19.24 17.37 13.63
C THR A 209 -19.40 18.06 12.28
N GLY A 210 -18.32 18.19 11.53
CA GLY A 210 -18.31 18.86 10.22
C GLY A 210 -18.64 17.93 9.08
N GLY A 211 -18.16 16.69 9.12
CA GLY A 211 -18.22 15.75 8.01
C GLY A 211 -17.44 16.23 6.79
N THR A 212 -17.67 15.58 5.67
CA THR A 212 -17.08 15.91 4.36
C THR A 212 -18.16 16.00 3.30
N MET A 213 -17.84 16.55 2.11
CA MET A 213 -18.71 16.59 0.95
C MET A 213 -17.87 16.28 -0.30
N CYS A 214 -18.13 15.10 -0.86
CA CYS A 214 -17.39 14.52 -1.98
C CYS A 214 -18.33 14.02 -3.08
N SER A 215 -17.77 13.35 -4.09
CA SER A 215 -18.47 12.90 -5.31
C SER A 215 -18.44 11.38 -5.50
N GLY A 216 -17.88 10.61 -4.57
CA GLY A 216 -17.62 9.20 -4.71
C GLY A 216 -18.85 8.29 -4.74
N PRO A 217 -18.63 6.97 -4.96
CA PRO A 217 -19.70 5.97 -5.06
C PRO A 217 -20.46 5.74 -3.75
N PHE A 218 -19.93 6.20 -2.63
CA PHE A 218 -20.60 6.20 -1.33
C PHE A 218 -20.74 7.61 -0.79
N LYS A 219 -21.76 7.82 0.06
CA LYS A 219 -22.02 9.07 0.78
C LYS A 219 -21.91 8.82 2.28
N LEU A 220 -21.40 9.80 3.00
CA LEU A 220 -21.43 9.80 4.46
C LEU A 220 -22.88 9.84 4.94
N ASP A 221 -23.31 8.80 5.67
CA ASP A 221 -24.62 8.74 6.33
C ASP A 221 -24.52 9.28 7.76
N SER A 222 -23.60 8.71 8.55
CA SER A 222 -23.35 9.16 9.91
C SER A 222 -21.93 8.81 10.36
N TRP A 223 -21.42 9.63 11.29
CA TRP A 223 -20.14 9.40 11.94
C TRP A 223 -20.24 9.69 13.43
N GLN A 224 -19.93 8.70 14.26
CA GLN A 224 -20.00 8.80 15.70
C GLN A 224 -18.82 8.10 16.35
N THR A 225 -18.14 8.79 17.26
CA THR A 225 -17.07 8.20 18.08
C THR A 225 -17.59 6.97 18.82
N GLY A 226 -16.85 5.86 18.78
CA GLY A 226 -17.22 4.57 19.37
C GLY A 226 -18.20 3.75 18.52
N LYS A 227 -18.71 4.29 17.40
CA LYS A 227 -19.62 3.56 16.48
C LYS A 227 -19.09 3.48 15.05
N GLY A 228 -18.12 4.31 14.70
CA GLY A 228 -17.50 4.34 13.39
C GLY A 228 -18.14 5.27 12.38
N VAL A 229 -17.71 5.11 11.11
CA VAL A 229 -18.15 5.88 9.94
C VAL A 229 -19.11 5.03 9.13
N LYS A 230 -20.39 5.39 9.10
CA LYS A 230 -21.39 4.72 8.27
C LYS A 230 -21.56 5.44 6.95
N MET A 231 -21.50 4.68 5.88
CA MET A 231 -21.59 5.15 4.50
C MET A 231 -22.65 4.35 3.75
N VAL A 232 -23.35 5.00 2.83
CA VAL A 232 -24.39 4.38 1.99
C VAL A 232 -24.06 4.57 0.52
N PRO A 233 -24.44 3.64 -0.37
CA PRO A 233 -24.26 3.83 -1.81
C PRO A 233 -24.83 5.17 -2.28
N ASN A 234 -24.11 5.87 -3.16
CA ASN A 234 -24.58 7.09 -3.80
C ASN A 234 -25.50 6.72 -4.98
N PRO A 235 -26.83 6.95 -4.90
CA PRO A 235 -27.75 6.52 -5.95
C PRO A 235 -27.61 7.34 -7.24
N THR A 236 -26.99 8.51 -7.16
CA THR A 236 -26.76 9.43 -8.28
C THR A 236 -25.29 9.45 -8.72
N TYR A 237 -24.52 8.41 -8.34
CA TYR A 237 -23.13 8.32 -8.75
C TYR A 237 -22.98 8.34 -10.27
N TRP A 238 -22.15 9.21 -10.76
CA TRP A 238 -22.06 9.55 -12.18
C TRP A 238 -21.37 8.47 -13.03
N ASP A 239 -20.40 7.74 -12.47
CA ASP A 239 -19.60 6.79 -13.23
C ASP A 239 -20.31 5.43 -13.33
N THR A 240 -20.83 5.15 -14.52
CA THR A 240 -21.52 3.89 -14.82
C THR A 240 -20.57 2.77 -15.22
N THR A 241 -19.27 3.00 -15.30
CA THR A 241 -18.25 1.97 -15.60
C THR A 241 -17.91 1.14 -14.38
N LEU A 242 -18.08 1.71 -13.18
CA LEU A 242 -17.95 0.96 -11.93
C LEU A 242 -19.21 0.11 -11.66
N PRO A 243 -19.06 -1.05 -11.02
CA PRO A 243 -20.22 -1.82 -10.60
C PRO A 243 -21.02 -1.03 -9.56
N LYS A 244 -22.34 -1.21 -9.59
CA LYS A 244 -23.20 -0.70 -8.52
C LYS A 244 -22.96 -1.53 -7.27
N PRO A 245 -22.68 -0.91 -6.11
CA PRO A 245 -22.51 -1.61 -4.85
C PRO A 245 -23.73 -2.50 -4.53
N LYS A 246 -23.50 -3.76 -4.18
CA LYS A 246 -24.56 -4.69 -3.80
C LYS A 246 -24.64 -4.81 -2.27
N LEU A 247 -24.88 -3.67 -1.61
CA LEU A 247 -25.04 -3.55 -0.15
C LEU A 247 -25.91 -2.34 0.20
N THR A 248 -26.51 -2.37 1.38
CA THR A 248 -27.36 -1.27 1.88
C THR A 248 -26.51 -0.18 2.54
N SER A 249 -25.52 -0.58 3.34
CA SER A 249 -24.55 0.33 3.97
C SER A 249 -23.25 -0.37 4.29
N ILE A 250 -22.18 0.40 4.46
CA ILE A 250 -20.93 -0.06 5.04
C ILE A 250 -20.54 0.82 6.20
N THR A 251 -20.18 0.20 7.34
CA THR A 251 -19.70 0.91 8.53
C THR A 251 -18.26 0.53 8.81
N LEU A 252 -17.34 1.48 8.75
CA LEU A 252 -15.97 1.29 9.19
C LEU A 252 -15.90 1.45 10.72
N ILE A 253 -15.37 0.42 11.40
CA ILE A 253 -15.20 0.41 12.86
C ILE A 253 -13.74 0.17 13.24
N GLY A 254 -13.29 0.81 14.32
CA GLY A 254 -11.96 0.55 14.88
C GLY A 254 -11.98 -0.72 15.74
N VAL A 255 -11.15 -1.70 15.40
CA VAL A 255 -10.98 -2.96 16.15
C VAL A 255 -9.48 -3.19 16.38
N PRO A 256 -8.92 -2.70 17.50
CA PRO A 256 -7.49 -2.76 17.76
C PRO A 256 -6.99 -4.14 18.21
N ASP A 257 -7.89 -5.06 18.50
CA ASP A 257 -7.58 -6.37 19.08
C ASP A 257 -7.87 -7.49 18.09
N ASP A 258 -6.83 -8.29 17.76
CA ASP A 258 -6.91 -9.40 16.81
C ASP A 258 -7.92 -10.49 17.23
N ALA A 259 -8.08 -10.74 18.54
CA ALA A 259 -9.03 -11.75 19.03
C ALA A 259 -10.48 -11.25 18.86
N THR A 260 -10.73 -9.98 19.11
CA THR A 260 -12.03 -9.34 18.86
C THR A 260 -12.41 -9.38 17.40
N PHE A 261 -11.49 -9.02 16.49
CA PHE A 261 -11.72 -9.15 15.05
C PHE A 261 -11.99 -10.60 14.66
N THR A 262 -11.17 -11.53 15.14
CA THR A 262 -11.30 -12.97 14.84
C THR A 262 -12.65 -13.52 15.26
N ALA A 263 -13.11 -13.21 16.47
CA ALA A 263 -14.44 -13.62 16.92
C ALA A 263 -15.55 -12.98 16.09
N GLY A 264 -15.42 -11.69 15.78
CA GLY A 264 -16.40 -10.95 14.98
C GLY A 264 -16.55 -11.50 13.57
N VAL A 265 -15.43 -11.74 12.85
CA VAL A 265 -15.49 -12.23 11.46
C VAL A 265 -15.99 -13.67 11.38
N LYS A 266 -15.68 -14.53 12.35
CA LYS A 266 -16.19 -15.92 12.41
C LYS A 266 -17.69 -15.98 12.69
N THR A 267 -18.23 -15.07 13.48
CA THR A 267 -19.67 -15.00 13.79
C THR A 267 -20.47 -14.20 12.76
N GLY A 268 -19.79 -13.38 11.93
CA GLY A 268 -20.40 -12.46 10.99
C GLY A 268 -20.96 -11.20 11.68
N ALA A 269 -20.43 -10.84 12.83
CA ALA A 269 -20.61 -9.52 13.43
C ALA A 269 -19.68 -8.47 12.79
N ILE A 270 -18.58 -8.93 12.19
CA ILE A 270 -17.68 -8.19 11.31
C ILE A 270 -17.64 -8.95 9.99
N ASP A 271 -17.81 -8.23 8.87
CA ASP A 271 -17.85 -8.85 7.55
C ASP A 271 -16.47 -8.90 6.88
N GLY A 272 -15.53 -8.03 7.26
CA GLY A 272 -14.16 -8.10 6.74
C GLY A 272 -13.22 -7.01 7.25
N GLY A 273 -11.99 -7.06 6.74
CA GLY A 273 -10.93 -6.08 7.01
C GLY A 273 -9.66 -6.38 6.21
N TYR A 274 -8.84 -5.35 6.00
CA TYR A 274 -7.54 -5.44 5.34
C TYR A 274 -6.40 -5.34 6.35
N VAL A 275 -5.34 -6.12 6.13
CA VAL A 275 -4.08 -6.09 6.90
C VAL A 275 -4.31 -6.07 8.42
N ILE A 276 -5.26 -6.86 8.88
CA ILE A 276 -5.68 -6.93 10.29
C ILE A 276 -5.61 -8.40 10.76
N ALA A 277 -5.46 -8.61 12.07
CA ALA A 277 -5.50 -9.91 12.73
C ALA A 277 -4.44 -10.92 12.22
N LEU A 278 -3.26 -10.45 11.83
CA LEU A 278 -2.18 -11.33 11.33
C LEU A 278 -1.79 -12.40 12.35
N SER A 279 -1.83 -12.12 13.65
CA SER A 279 -1.47 -13.09 14.70
C SER A 279 -2.40 -14.31 14.72
N THR A 280 -3.64 -14.16 14.26
CA THR A 280 -4.69 -15.21 14.22
C THR A 280 -4.94 -15.79 12.83
N LEU A 281 -4.15 -15.38 11.83
CA LEU A 281 -4.34 -15.74 10.41
C LEU A 281 -4.42 -17.25 10.18
N GLY A 282 -3.56 -18.04 10.87
CA GLY A 282 -3.60 -19.50 10.78
C GLY A 282 -4.94 -20.11 11.26
N GLN A 283 -5.55 -19.52 12.28
CA GLN A 283 -6.87 -19.92 12.76
C GLN A 283 -7.98 -19.51 11.78
N LEU A 284 -7.88 -18.32 11.21
CA LEU A 284 -8.87 -17.81 10.25
C LEU A 284 -8.83 -18.57 8.93
N SER A 285 -7.64 -18.95 8.46
CA SER A 285 -7.48 -19.69 7.20
C SER A 285 -8.08 -21.10 7.22
N THR A 286 -8.36 -21.66 8.39
CA THR A 286 -8.98 -22.98 8.56
C THR A 286 -10.48 -22.93 8.93
N ASP A 287 -11.02 -21.72 9.15
CA ASP A 287 -12.42 -21.56 9.52
C ASP A 287 -13.33 -21.57 8.29
N SER A 288 -14.40 -22.40 8.33
CA SER A 288 -15.32 -22.54 7.21
C SER A 288 -16.18 -21.31 6.92
N ASN A 289 -16.31 -20.38 7.89
CA ASN A 289 -17.08 -19.15 7.75
C ASN A 289 -16.25 -17.98 7.24
N VAL A 290 -14.94 -18.16 7.05
CA VAL A 290 -14.00 -17.09 6.72
C VAL A 290 -13.25 -17.41 5.43
N LYS A 291 -13.02 -16.39 4.63
CA LYS A 291 -12.13 -16.41 3.47
C LYS A 291 -10.94 -15.50 3.74
N VAL A 292 -9.76 -16.01 3.45
CA VAL A 292 -8.50 -15.27 3.51
C VAL A 292 -7.93 -15.20 2.10
N TYR A 293 -7.67 -13.99 1.63
CA TYR A 293 -7.04 -13.73 0.34
C TYR A 293 -5.72 -13.00 0.56
N GLN A 294 -4.76 -13.26 -0.30
CA GLN A 294 -3.46 -12.59 -0.26
C GLN A 294 -3.18 -11.94 -1.61
N GLY A 295 -3.05 -10.62 -1.60
CA GLY A 295 -2.57 -9.82 -2.71
C GLY A 295 -1.05 -9.66 -2.69
N ALA A 296 -0.50 -9.13 -3.78
CA ALA A 296 0.93 -8.87 -3.90
C ALA A 296 1.45 -7.96 -2.77
N PRO A 297 2.69 -8.18 -2.30
CA PRO A 297 3.28 -7.37 -1.24
C PRO A 297 3.49 -5.93 -1.70
N PHE A 298 2.80 -5.01 -1.05
CA PHE A 298 2.88 -3.57 -1.26
C PHE A 298 3.54 -2.87 -0.07
N LEU A 299 3.35 -3.42 1.12
CA LEU A 299 3.84 -2.84 2.37
C LEU A 299 5.34 -3.09 2.55
N ALA A 300 6.06 -2.04 2.91
CA ALA A 300 7.41 -2.11 3.42
C ALA A 300 7.39 -2.33 4.94
N ALA A 301 7.33 -3.59 5.37
CA ALA A 301 7.61 -3.94 6.77
C ALA A 301 9.11 -3.77 6.99
N ALA A 302 9.51 -2.76 7.77
CA ALA A 302 10.89 -2.31 7.85
C ALA A 302 11.25 -1.72 9.23
N MET A 303 12.56 -1.71 9.53
CA MET A 303 13.10 -0.81 10.55
C MET A 303 13.57 0.47 9.87
N VAL A 304 13.00 1.58 10.28
CA VAL A 304 13.49 2.92 9.93
C VAL A 304 14.79 3.14 10.67
N ILE A 305 15.83 3.54 9.97
CA ILE A 305 17.11 3.91 10.58
C ILE A 305 17.12 5.44 10.74
N SER A 306 17.09 5.91 11.98
CA SER A 306 17.18 7.33 12.33
C SER A 306 18.55 7.73 12.87
N ALA A 307 19.45 6.75 13.07
CA ALA A 307 20.79 6.96 13.61
C ALA A 307 21.64 7.87 12.70
N THR A 308 22.12 8.98 13.25
CA THR A 308 23.11 9.88 12.62
C THR A 308 24.53 9.63 13.16
N LYS A 309 24.68 8.84 14.19
CA LYS A 309 25.90 8.43 14.87
C LYS A 309 25.72 7.05 15.50
N GLY A 310 26.79 6.49 16.03
CA GLY A 310 26.74 5.16 16.66
C GLY A 310 26.74 4.02 15.63
N PRO A 311 26.54 2.77 16.07
CA PRO A 311 26.75 1.59 15.22
C PRO A 311 25.86 1.59 13.98
N LEU A 312 24.58 1.92 14.10
CA LEU A 312 23.65 1.87 12.95
C LEU A 312 23.83 3.01 11.94
N ALA A 313 24.65 4.03 12.23
CA ALA A 313 25.03 5.03 11.23
C ALA A 313 25.97 4.43 10.16
N ASP A 314 26.73 3.37 10.50
CA ASP A 314 27.62 2.68 9.55
C ASP A 314 26.84 1.63 8.73
N PRO A 315 26.78 1.74 7.39
CA PRO A 315 26.10 0.77 6.55
C PRO A 315 26.69 -0.65 6.65
N LYS A 316 27.99 -0.80 6.97
CA LYS A 316 28.60 -2.13 7.17
C LYS A 316 28.05 -2.81 8.42
N VAL A 317 27.76 -2.04 9.46
CA VAL A 317 27.10 -2.58 10.67
C VAL A 317 25.66 -2.98 10.33
N ARG A 318 24.92 -2.15 9.57
CA ARG A 318 23.57 -2.51 9.11
C ARG A 318 23.59 -3.79 8.28
N GLN A 319 24.58 -3.98 7.41
CA GLN A 319 24.74 -5.21 6.62
C GLN A 319 25.00 -6.43 7.53
N ALA A 320 25.84 -6.30 8.57
CA ALA A 320 26.06 -7.37 9.55
C ALA A 320 24.78 -7.71 10.33
N VAL A 321 24.00 -6.71 10.77
CA VAL A 321 22.68 -6.93 11.39
C VAL A 321 21.71 -7.61 10.41
N SER A 322 21.74 -7.24 9.12
CA SER A 322 20.89 -7.85 8.09
C SER A 322 21.16 -9.34 7.91
N LEU A 323 22.43 -9.74 7.92
CA LEU A 323 22.83 -11.14 7.86
C LEU A 323 22.46 -11.90 9.15
N ALA A 324 22.38 -11.24 10.31
CA ALA A 324 21.97 -11.88 11.56
C ALA A 324 20.46 -12.07 11.68
N LEU A 325 19.65 -11.32 10.91
CA LEU A 325 18.19 -11.30 11.06
C LEU A 325 17.53 -12.57 10.51
N ASP A 326 16.77 -13.27 11.36
CA ASP A 326 15.95 -14.43 10.96
C ASP A 326 14.60 -13.99 10.34
N ARG A 327 14.62 -13.58 9.08
CA ARG A 327 13.42 -13.16 8.35
C ARG A 327 12.42 -14.29 8.18
N LYS A 328 12.87 -15.53 7.97
CA LYS A 328 11.99 -16.70 7.87
C LYS A 328 11.25 -16.95 9.17
N GLY A 329 11.95 -16.79 10.31
CA GLY A 329 11.35 -16.84 11.64
C GLY A 329 10.28 -15.76 11.83
N ILE A 330 10.54 -14.52 11.41
CA ILE A 330 9.57 -13.41 11.46
C ILE A 330 8.35 -13.70 10.59
N ILE A 331 8.55 -14.13 9.33
CA ILE A 331 7.45 -14.49 8.42
C ILE A 331 6.55 -15.55 9.05
N ASN A 332 7.13 -16.58 9.67
CA ASN A 332 6.35 -17.66 10.25
C ASN A 332 5.65 -17.26 11.57
N THR A 333 6.29 -16.45 12.40
CA THR A 333 5.79 -16.16 13.76
C THR A 333 4.95 -14.89 13.84
N VAL A 334 5.29 -13.84 13.09
CA VAL A 334 4.60 -12.55 13.09
C VAL A 334 3.58 -12.50 11.97
N PHE A 335 4.02 -12.79 10.72
CA PHE A 335 3.19 -12.69 9.53
C PHE A 335 2.43 -13.98 9.18
N ARG A 336 2.64 -15.06 9.96
CA ARG A 336 1.94 -16.36 9.78
C ARG A 336 1.99 -16.89 8.34
N GLY A 337 3.11 -16.70 7.66
CA GLY A 337 3.32 -17.11 6.27
C GLY A 337 2.84 -16.11 5.22
N ALA A 338 2.23 -14.98 5.61
CA ALA A 338 1.79 -13.94 4.70
C ALA A 338 2.93 -12.96 4.36
N GLY A 339 3.99 -13.46 3.72
CA GLY A 339 5.12 -12.66 3.32
C GLY A 339 6.26 -13.49 2.76
N ASN A 340 7.27 -12.81 2.20
CA ASN A 340 8.46 -13.41 1.61
C ASN A 340 9.71 -12.73 2.15
N VAL A 341 10.86 -13.42 2.08
CA VAL A 341 12.16 -12.81 2.34
C VAL A 341 12.39 -11.74 1.26
N PRO A 342 12.64 -10.49 1.64
CA PRO A 342 12.79 -9.42 0.66
C PRO A 342 14.15 -9.49 -0.06
N HIS A 343 14.19 -8.98 -1.30
CA HIS A 343 15.41 -8.69 -2.05
C HIS A 343 15.75 -7.20 -2.01
N ALA A 344 14.73 -6.37 -1.85
CA ALA A 344 14.81 -4.92 -1.68
C ALA A 344 13.68 -4.44 -0.75
N LEU A 345 13.65 -3.15 -0.43
CA LEU A 345 12.61 -2.57 0.42
C LEU A 345 11.23 -2.65 -0.24
N GLN A 346 11.14 -2.36 -1.54
CA GLN A 346 9.92 -2.43 -2.32
C GLN A 346 9.80 -3.76 -3.06
N ALA A 347 8.59 -4.27 -3.23
CA ALA A 347 8.30 -5.61 -3.77
C ALA A 347 7.18 -5.55 -4.82
N SER A 348 6.75 -6.70 -5.33
CA SER A 348 5.93 -6.84 -6.53
C SER A 348 4.60 -6.10 -6.55
N GLY A 349 4.02 -5.78 -5.41
CA GLY A 349 2.79 -4.99 -5.32
C GLY A 349 2.97 -3.52 -5.72
N THR A 350 4.21 -3.02 -5.69
CA THR A 350 4.52 -1.62 -6.02
C THR A 350 4.88 -1.39 -7.49
N TRP A 351 4.79 -2.41 -8.35
CA TRP A 351 5.17 -2.29 -9.76
C TRP A 351 3.93 -2.08 -10.63
N GLY A 352 3.30 -0.90 -10.55
CA GLY A 352 2.10 -0.54 -11.33
C GLY A 352 2.36 -0.35 -12.82
N THR A 353 3.57 0.09 -13.19
CA THR A 353 4.05 0.21 -14.56
C THR A 353 5.39 -0.54 -14.72
N ALA A 354 5.78 -0.84 -15.96
CA ALA A 354 7.04 -1.53 -16.26
C ALA A 354 7.31 -2.78 -15.40
N VAL A 355 6.27 -3.57 -15.11
CA VAL A 355 6.27 -4.72 -14.19
C VAL A 355 7.41 -5.70 -14.48
N ASP A 356 7.63 -6.07 -15.75
CA ASP A 356 8.68 -7.02 -16.14
C ASP A 356 10.09 -6.47 -15.86
N THR A 357 10.28 -5.15 -16.02
CA THR A 357 11.56 -4.48 -15.77
C THR A 357 11.89 -4.50 -14.28
N PHE A 358 10.93 -4.11 -13.43
CA PHE A 358 11.11 -4.16 -11.98
C PHE A 358 11.25 -5.60 -11.47
N SER A 359 10.44 -6.54 -11.96
CA SER A 359 10.48 -7.95 -11.56
C SER A 359 11.85 -8.55 -11.84
N SER A 360 12.34 -8.38 -13.07
CA SER A 360 13.65 -8.90 -13.48
C SER A 360 14.79 -8.32 -12.63
N ALA A 361 14.72 -7.02 -12.31
CA ALA A 361 15.74 -6.37 -11.49
C ALA A 361 15.67 -6.80 -10.02
N TYR A 362 14.47 -7.00 -9.48
CA TYR A 362 14.25 -7.47 -8.11
C TYR A 362 14.77 -8.91 -7.95
N ASP A 363 14.44 -9.80 -8.87
CA ASP A 363 14.86 -11.20 -8.86
C ASP A 363 16.38 -11.37 -9.06
N ALA A 364 17.03 -10.40 -9.71
CA ALA A 364 18.48 -10.36 -9.86
C ALA A 364 19.23 -9.98 -8.57
N LEU A 365 18.55 -9.34 -7.60
CA LEU A 365 19.12 -9.07 -6.29
C LEU A 365 19.12 -10.35 -5.44
N PRO A 366 20.14 -10.56 -4.59
CA PRO A 366 20.12 -11.68 -3.66
C PRO A 366 18.98 -11.51 -2.64
N ALA A 367 18.31 -12.61 -2.31
CA ALA A 367 17.40 -12.62 -1.16
C ALA A 367 18.19 -12.31 0.12
N MET A 368 17.58 -11.55 1.03
CA MET A 368 18.20 -11.17 2.31
C MET A 368 18.11 -12.31 3.33
N ASP A 369 18.61 -13.49 2.94
CA ASP A 369 18.66 -14.67 3.81
C ASP A 369 19.61 -14.46 5.00
N GLN A 370 19.34 -15.18 6.10
CA GLN A 370 20.19 -15.17 7.26
C GLN A 370 21.52 -15.93 7.00
N ASP A 371 22.64 -15.32 7.40
CA ASP A 371 23.95 -15.95 7.55
C ASP A 371 24.60 -15.48 8.85
N LEU A 372 24.23 -16.11 9.95
CA LEU A 372 24.67 -15.71 11.28
C LEU A 372 26.19 -15.85 11.45
N ALA A 373 26.82 -16.87 10.84
CA ALA A 373 28.26 -17.07 10.94
C ALA A 373 29.04 -15.92 10.29
N LYS A 374 28.61 -15.50 9.08
CA LYS A 374 29.18 -14.33 8.40
C LYS A 374 28.88 -13.04 9.16
N ALA A 375 27.66 -12.86 9.66
CA ALA A 375 27.28 -11.70 10.47
C ALA A 375 28.20 -11.49 11.67
N GLN A 376 28.49 -12.56 12.41
CA GLN A 376 29.39 -12.54 13.57
C GLN A 376 30.84 -12.26 13.18
N ALA A 377 31.31 -12.83 12.07
CA ALA A 377 32.65 -12.55 11.55
C ALA A 377 32.81 -11.07 11.13
N ASP A 378 31.83 -10.54 10.42
CA ASP A 378 31.81 -9.13 9.99
C ASP A 378 31.75 -8.19 11.21
N ALA A 379 30.89 -8.47 12.19
CA ALA A 379 30.77 -7.69 13.42
C ALA A 379 32.08 -7.67 14.23
N LYS A 380 32.78 -8.81 14.31
CA LYS A 380 34.10 -8.91 14.94
C LYS A 380 35.15 -8.05 14.21
N ALA A 381 35.13 -8.08 12.87
CA ALA A 381 36.03 -7.26 12.06
C ALA A 381 35.76 -5.75 12.24
N LEU A 382 34.49 -5.37 12.42
CA LEU A 382 34.07 -3.98 12.68
C LEU A 382 34.29 -3.52 14.13
N ASN A 383 34.65 -4.44 15.03
CA ASN A 383 34.91 -4.16 16.46
C ASN A 383 33.74 -3.44 17.16
N ILE A 384 32.51 -3.91 16.94
CA ILE A 384 31.28 -3.28 17.46
C ILE A 384 30.76 -3.87 18.75
N ALA A 385 31.42 -4.89 19.29
CA ALA A 385 30.99 -5.60 20.50
C ALA A 385 30.82 -4.64 21.69
N GLY A 386 29.67 -4.74 22.37
CA GLY A 386 29.33 -3.91 23.53
C GLY A 386 28.87 -2.49 23.21
N GLN A 387 28.88 -2.05 21.95
CA GLN A 387 28.26 -0.77 21.57
C GLN A 387 26.74 -0.87 21.69
N THR A 388 26.09 0.23 22.07
CA THR A 388 24.66 0.27 22.34
C THR A 388 23.86 0.80 21.14
N VAL A 389 22.72 0.18 20.87
CA VAL A 389 21.67 0.59 19.93
C VAL A 389 20.39 0.81 20.71
N THR A 390 19.72 1.94 20.50
CA THR A 390 18.41 2.24 21.09
C THR A 390 17.32 2.03 20.05
N ILE A 391 16.32 1.18 20.35
CA ILE A 391 15.22 0.87 19.44
C ILE A 391 13.92 1.40 20.01
N GLY A 392 13.21 2.25 19.24
CA GLY A 392 11.86 2.70 19.55
C GLY A 392 10.84 1.58 19.30
N THR A 393 9.95 1.35 20.26
CA THR A 393 8.89 0.35 20.16
C THR A 393 7.63 0.74 20.92
N SER A 394 6.54 0.00 20.69
CA SER A 394 5.31 0.10 21.48
C SER A 394 4.73 -1.29 21.71
N SER A 395 4.73 -1.72 22.98
CA SER A 395 4.12 -3.00 23.36
C SER A 395 2.61 -3.06 23.11
N GLY A 396 1.96 -1.93 22.93
CA GLY A 396 0.54 -1.83 22.56
C GLY A 396 0.28 -1.91 21.06
N ILE A 397 1.32 -2.06 20.20
CA ILE A 397 1.22 -2.33 18.76
C ILE A 397 1.95 -3.64 18.46
N PRO A 398 1.27 -4.80 18.56
CA PRO A 398 1.92 -6.12 18.62
C PRO A 398 2.82 -6.44 17.43
N SER A 399 2.44 -6.07 16.19
CA SER A 399 3.25 -6.32 14.99
C SER A 399 4.58 -5.56 15.04
N LEU A 400 4.53 -4.25 15.25
CA LEU A 400 5.72 -3.39 15.31
C LEU A 400 6.61 -3.75 16.49
N ASN A 401 6.02 -4.12 17.64
CA ASN A 401 6.78 -4.59 18.78
C ASN A 401 7.53 -5.91 18.46
N SER A 402 6.88 -6.85 17.78
CA SER A 402 7.48 -8.12 17.39
C SER A 402 8.64 -7.93 16.40
N GLU A 403 8.50 -7.01 15.45
CA GLU A 403 9.58 -6.63 14.54
C GLU A 403 10.76 -5.99 15.26
N ALA A 404 10.51 -5.07 16.20
CA ALA A 404 11.54 -4.44 17.02
C ALA A 404 12.29 -5.49 17.89
N LEU A 405 11.58 -6.48 18.45
CA LEU A 405 12.20 -7.55 19.23
C LEU A 405 13.04 -8.49 18.36
N ALA A 406 12.61 -8.79 17.13
CA ALA A 406 13.39 -9.60 16.21
C ALA A 406 14.67 -8.85 15.76
N PHE A 407 14.56 -7.55 15.49
CA PHE A 407 15.71 -6.71 15.17
C PHE A 407 16.68 -6.59 16.35
N LYS A 408 16.16 -6.45 17.59
CA LYS A 408 16.96 -6.53 18.82
C LYS A 408 17.75 -7.83 18.88
N ALA A 409 17.10 -8.97 18.69
CA ALA A 409 17.75 -10.27 18.72
C ALA A 409 18.89 -10.39 17.69
N ALA A 410 18.70 -9.85 16.48
CA ALA A 410 19.72 -9.81 15.44
C ALA A 410 20.94 -8.95 15.87
N CYS A 411 20.70 -7.77 16.44
CA CYS A 411 21.74 -6.90 16.97
C CYS A 411 22.55 -7.58 18.10
N GLU A 412 21.85 -8.22 19.03
CA GLU A 412 22.49 -8.92 20.16
C GLU A 412 23.28 -10.17 19.71
N ALA A 413 22.80 -10.88 18.68
CA ALA A 413 23.48 -12.05 18.12
C ALA A 413 24.87 -11.71 17.52
N ILE A 414 25.13 -10.46 17.19
CA ILE A 414 26.43 -9.98 16.69
C ILE A 414 27.21 -9.16 17.73
N GLY A 415 26.78 -9.18 19.00
CA GLY A 415 27.48 -8.57 20.11
C GLY A 415 27.16 -7.12 20.43
N LEU A 416 26.18 -6.51 19.78
CA LEU A 416 25.67 -5.19 20.17
C LEU A 416 24.85 -5.29 21.48
N LYS A 417 24.77 -4.22 22.23
CA LYS A 417 23.80 -4.05 23.32
C LYS A 417 22.58 -3.32 22.82
N VAL A 418 21.38 -3.73 23.23
CA VAL A 418 20.14 -3.10 22.79
C VAL A 418 19.32 -2.61 23.97
N GLU A 419 18.96 -1.33 23.90
CA GLU A 419 17.98 -0.69 24.77
C GLU A 419 16.67 -0.47 24.02
N LEU A 420 15.54 -0.81 24.66
CA LEU A 420 14.21 -0.58 24.09
C LEU A 420 13.59 0.67 24.72
N GLN A 421 13.23 1.62 23.88
CA GLN A 421 12.43 2.78 24.28
C GLN A 421 10.96 2.49 23.97
N ASN A 422 10.23 1.99 24.97
CA ASN A 422 8.81 1.67 24.83
C ASN A 422 7.94 2.89 25.07
N VAL A 423 7.09 3.24 24.08
CA VAL A 423 6.13 4.35 24.15
C VAL A 423 4.69 3.83 24.07
N SER A 424 3.70 4.64 24.48
CA SER A 424 2.29 4.29 24.26
C SER A 424 1.95 4.26 22.77
N PRO A 425 0.91 3.51 22.35
CA PRO A 425 0.47 3.49 20.94
C PRO A 425 0.17 4.88 20.39
N SER A 426 -0.44 5.76 21.20
CA SER A 426 -0.75 7.14 20.82
C SER A 426 0.50 8.02 20.64
N ASN A 427 1.60 7.68 21.30
CA ASN A 427 2.86 8.42 21.18
C ASN A 427 3.79 7.85 20.11
N TYR A 428 3.48 6.69 19.54
CA TYR A 428 4.34 6.06 18.53
C TYR A 428 4.45 6.90 17.25
N ILE A 429 3.38 7.61 16.89
CA ILE A 429 3.36 8.53 15.75
C ILE A 429 4.43 9.62 15.84
N ASN A 430 4.88 9.99 17.06
CA ASN A 430 5.90 10.99 17.24
C ASN A 430 7.24 10.59 16.61
N TYR A 431 7.54 9.29 16.45
CA TYR A 431 8.72 8.86 15.71
C TYR A 431 8.70 9.28 14.23
N PHE A 432 7.54 9.65 13.68
CA PHE A 432 7.39 10.12 12.30
C PHE A 432 7.28 11.65 12.16
N ILE A 433 6.82 12.33 13.21
CA ILE A 433 6.47 13.76 13.11
C ILE A 433 7.27 14.69 14.04
N ASP A 434 7.98 14.15 15.05
CA ASP A 434 8.75 14.94 16.01
C ASP A 434 10.25 14.61 15.91
N PRO A 435 11.10 15.57 15.46
CA PRO A 435 12.55 15.39 15.39
C PRO A 435 13.21 14.97 16.71
N LYS A 436 12.64 15.35 17.85
CA LYS A 436 13.16 14.94 19.15
C LYS A 436 12.87 13.46 19.42
N ALA A 437 11.73 12.97 18.97
CA ALA A 437 11.37 11.56 19.17
C ALA A 437 12.24 10.64 18.32
N TRP A 438 12.30 10.83 16.99
CA TRP A 438 13.15 9.97 16.15
C TRP A 438 14.64 10.16 16.43
N GLY A 439 15.08 11.37 16.84
CA GLY A 439 16.47 11.62 17.23
C GLY A 439 16.87 11.01 18.58
N SER A 440 15.92 10.47 19.36
CA SER A 440 16.18 9.79 20.65
C SER A 440 16.43 8.29 20.49
N VAL A 441 16.21 7.72 19.29
CA VAL A 441 16.39 6.29 18.98
C VAL A 441 17.28 6.14 17.75
N ASP A 442 17.89 4.97 17.58
CA ASP A 442 18.70 4.61 16.41
C ASP A 442 17.87 3.97 15.32
N ALA A 443 16.78 3.31 15.70
CA ALA A 443 15.84 2.68 14.79
C ALA A 443 14.45 2.51 15.43
N PHE A 444 13.42 2.40 14.60
CA PHE A 444 12.04 2.04 15.01
C PHE A 444 11.31 1.31 13.88
N ALA A 445 10.34 0.46 14.22
CA ALA A 445 9.61 -0.37 13.25
C ALA A 445 8.55 0.43 12.48
N THR A 446 8.25 0.02 11.25
CA THR A 446 7.16 0.57 10.44
C THR A 446 6.59 -0.46 9.47
N SER A 447 5.31 -0.33 9.16
CA SER A 447 4.68 -0.91 7.97
C SER A 447 4.25 0.24 7.07
N ASN A 448 5.16 0.72 6.23
CA ASN A 448 4.98 1.90 5.39
C ASN A 448 4.60 1.52 3.95
N TYR A 449 4.11 2.48 3.19
CA TYR A 449 3.67 2.29 1.80
C TYR A 449 3.86 3.59 1.00
N GLY A 450 3.84 3.46 -0.32
CA GLY A 450 3.73 4.61 -1.23
C GLY A 450 2.27 4.92 -1.58
N ASP A 451 2.00 6.13 -2.04
CA ASP A 451 0.64 6.57 -2.36
C ASP A 451 0.12 6.00 -3.69
N TYR A 452 0.98 5.40 -4.49
CA TYR A 452 0.65 4.71 -5.73
C TYR A 452 1.68 3.60 -6.04
N ALA A 453 1.35 2.72 -6.97
CA ALA A 453 2.20 1.58 -7.32
C ALA A 453 3.39 2.00 -8.20
N ASP A 454 4.37 2.62 -7.57
CA ASP A 454 5.73 2.87 -8.09
C ASP A 454 6.70 2.92 -6.89
N PRO A 455 7.83 2.20 -6.93
CA PRO A 455 8.80 2.22 -5.83
C PRO A 455 9.33 3.63 -5.50
N SER A 456 9.34 4.53 -6.49
CA SER A 456 9.80 5.92 -6.32
C SER A 456 8.97 6.71 -5.30
N SER A 457 7.68 6.39 -5.12
CA SER A 457 6.81 7.03 -4.15
C SER A 457 7.42 6.96 -2.74
N LEU A 458 7.86 5.79 -2.29
CA LEU A 458 8.54 5.64 -1.00
C LEU A 458 10.00 6.10 -1.04
N TYR A 459 10.75 5.78 -2.11
CA TYR A 459 12.17 6.15 -2.20
C TYR A 459 12.39 7.67 -2.18
N LYS A 460 11.51 8.45 -2.79
CA LYS A 460 11.54 9.92 -2.72
C LYS A 460 11.45 10.39 -1.26
N SER A 461 10.51 9.87 -0.49
CA SER A 461 10.29 10.32 0.88
C SER A 461 11.39 9.89 1.84
N MET A 462 11.97 8.68 1.69
CA MET A 462 12.90 8.10 2.66
C MET A 462 14.38 8.26 2.31
N ALA A 463 14.73 8.49 1.05
CA ALA A 463 16.12 8.47 0.59
C ALA A 463 16.54 9.73 -0.18
N ALA A 464 15.61 10.56 -0.67
CA ALA A 464 15.97 11.82 -1.28
C ALA A 464 16.33 12.89 -0.22
N LYS A 465 17.18 13.83 -0.62
CA LYS A 465 17.55 14.97 0.23
C LYS A 465 16.30 15.79 0.59
N GLY A 466 16.06 15.94 1.90
CA GLY A 466 14.89 16.66 2.39
C GLY A 466 13.58 15.87 2.28
N GLY A 467 13.64 14.59 1.93
CA GLY A 467 12.48 13.70 1.97
C GLY A 467 11.88 13.66 3.38
N SER A 468 10.55 13.67 3.47
CA SER A 468 9.80 13.77 4.74
C SER A 468 10.08 12.64 5.73
N GLN A 469 10.56 11.51 5.23
CA GLN A 469 10.88 10.31 6.01
C GLN A 469 12.38 9.96 5.99
N ASN A 470 13.24 10.88 5.54
CA ASN A 470 14.68 10.71 5.59
C ASN A 470 15.22 11.13 6.99
N PHE A 471 14.87 10.36 8.00
CA PHE A 471 15.12 10.66 9.42
C PHE A 471 16.60 10.68 9.79
N SER A 472 17.44 9.88 9.11
CA SER A 472 18.89 9.87 9.32
C SER A 472 19.62 11.03 8.62
N GLY A 473 18.92 11.78 7.74
CA GLY A 473 19.54 12.79 6.89
C GLY A 473 20.53 12.21 5.88
N TRP A 474 20.37 10.92 5.51
CA TRP A 474 21.22 10.27 4.53
C TRP A 474 21.09 10.92 3.15
N VAL A 475 22.21 11.11 2.47
CA VAL A 475 22.26 11.71 1.12
C VAL A 475 23.27 10.94 0.27
N ASN A 476 22.87 10.60 -0.95
CA ASN A 476 23.75 10.00 -1.95
C ASN A 476 23.52 10.69 -3.31
N PRO A 477 24.55 11.32 -3.91
CA PRO A 477 24.40 12.04 -5.18
C PRO A 477 23.90 11.19 -6.35
N ASP A 478 24.27 9.91 -6.41
CA ASP A 478 23.84 9.03 -7.49
C ASP A 478 22.36 8.65 -7.34
N VAL A 479 21.87 8.48 -6.10
CA VAL A 479 20.45 8.27 -5.82
C VAL A 479 19.65 9.52 -6.17
N GLU A 480 20.12 10.72 -5.76
CA GLU A 480 19.49 11.98 -6.14
C GLU A 480 19.40 12.14 -7.66
N ALA A 481 20.49 11.86 -8.38
CA ALA A 481 20.51 11.95 -9.83
C ALA A 481 19.52 10.97 -10.47
N SER A 482 19.53 9.71 -10.04
CA SER A 482 18.64 8.67 -10.56
C SER A 482 17.16 8.97 -10.27
N LEU A 483 16.81 9.36 -9.04
CA LEU A 483 15.43 9.71 -8.70
C LEU A 483 14.95 10.96 -9.45
N ASN A 484 15.82 11.97 -9.64
CA ASN A 484 15.47 13.15 -10.42
C ASN A 484 15.32 12.83 -11.92
N ALA A 485 16.15 11.96 -12.48
CA ALA A 485 16.01 11.48 -13.86
C ALA A 485 14.68 10.73 -14.04
N ALA A 486 14.40 9.76 -13.16
CA ALA A 486 13.14 9.02 -13.16
C ALA A 486 11.92 9.94 -13.10
N ARG A 487 11.95 10.96 -12.26
CA ARG A 487 10.84 11.90 -12.09
C ARG A 487 10.52 12.68 -13.36
N GLY A 488 11.54 13.00 -14.17
CA GLY A 488 11.39 13.71 -15.45
C GLY A 488 11.17 12.81 -16.67
N GLU A 489 11.26 11.48 -16.53
CA GLU A 489 11.21 10.55 -17.66
C GLU A 489 9.77 10.07 -17.97
N LYS A 490 9.35 10.28 -19.23
CA LYS A 490 8.02 9.91 -19.71
C LYS A 490 7.89 8.41 -20.01
N ASP A 491 8.93 7.79 -20.53
CA ASP A 491 8.94 6.38 -20.88
C ASP A 491 8.98 5.53 -19.61
N ASP A 492 7.95 4.71 -19.37
CA ASP A 492 7.82 3.89 -18.18
C ASP A 492 8.99 2.95 -17.94
N THR A 493 9.55 2.37 -19.02
CA THR A 493 10.67 1.43 -18.91
C THR A 493 11.96 2.14 -18.52
N LYS A 494 12.26 3.29 -19.11
CA LYS A 494 13.44 4.09 -18.74
C LYS A 494 13.28 4.65 -17.33
N ARG A 495 12.08 5.16 -16.99
CA ARG A 495 11.78 5.61 -15.62
C ARG A 495 12.04 4.50 -14.60
N ALA A 496 11.57 3.28 -14.88
CA ALA A 496 11.84 2.12 -14.02
C ALA A 496 13.33 1.81 -13.91
N GLN A 497 14.11 1.91 -14.98
CA GLN A 497 15.56 1.70 -14.95
C GLN A 497 16.28 2.70 -14.05
N ASP A 498 15.88 3.97 -14.08
CA ASP A 498 16.43 5.00 -13.19
C ASP A 498 16.05 4.74 -11.72
N VAL A 499 14.80 4.34 -11.44
CA VAL A 499 14.37 3.95 -10.09
C VAL A 499 15.13 2.73 -9.59
N ILE A 500 15.37 1.73 -10.45
CA ILE A 500 16.16 0.52 -10.14
C ILE A 500 17.60 0.86 -9.79
N ALA A 501 18.21 1.83 -10.50
CA ALA A 501 19.56 2.30 -10.16
C ALA A 501 19.62 2.88 -8.75
N ALA A 502 18.65 3.71 -8.38
CA ALA A 502 18.51 4.22 -7.01
C ALA A 502 18.23 3.09 -5.99
N GLN A 503 17.29 2.17 -6.31
CA GLN A 503 16.95 1.03 -5.45
C GLN A 503 18.17 0.19 -5.08
N LYS A 504 19.07 -0.07 -6.02
CA LYS A 504 20.28 -0.85 -5.78
C LYS A 504 21.14 -0.21 -4.69
N ILE A 505 21.39 1.08 -4.79
CA ILE A 505 22.22 1.81 -3.81
C ILE A 505 21.50 1.86 -2.44
N ILE A 506 20.19 2.15 -2.44
CA ILE A 506 19.37 2.20 -1.22
C ILE A 506 19.39 0.84 -0.50
N THR A 507 19.29 -0.25 -1.27
CA THR A 507 19.33 -1.63 -0.77
C THR A 507 20.71 -1.99 -0.22
N ASP A 508 21.78 -1.68 -0.93
CA ASP A 508 23.16 -1.94 -0.49
C ASP A 508 23.51 -1.17 0.80
N GLN A 509 22.98 0.04 0.94
CA GLN A 509 23.21 0.90 2.10
C GLN A 509 22.24 0.62 3.26
N LEU A 510 21.17 -0.15 3.04
CA LEU A 510 20.11 -0.41 4.02
C LEU A 510 19.63 0.91 4.68
N VAL A 511 19.28 1.90 3.86
CA VAL A 511 18.83 3.24 4.32
C VAL A 511 17.62 3.09 5.24
N TRP A 512 16.65 2.27 4.84
CA TRP A 512 15.72 1.58 5.72
C TRP A 512 16.04 0.10 5.65
N PHE A 513 15.65 -0.62 6.69
CA PHE A 513 16.05 -2.00 6.88
C PHE A 513 14.88 -2.95 6.56
N PRO A 514 14.85 -3.61 5.39
CA PRO A 514 13.74 -4.47 5.01
C PRO A 514 13.64 -5.68 5.96
N MET A 515 12.48 -5.85 6.58
CA MET A 515 12.17 -6.97 7.45
C MET A 515 11.47 -8.11 6.68
N VAL A 516 10.36 -7.78 6.03
CA VAL A 516 9.53 -8.74 5.29
C VAL A 516 8.90 -8.03 4.08
N ALA A 517 8.85 -8.69 2.93
CA ALA A 517 7.95 -8.33 1.83
C ALA A 517 6.55 -8.88 2.19
N ALA A 518 5.78 -8.07 2.93
CA ALA A 518 4.50 -8.48 3.51
C ALA A 518 3.38 -8.47 2.48
N ASN A 519 2.66 -9.60 2.36
CA ASN A 519 1.52 -9.71 1.46
C ASN A 519 0.36 -8.84 1.95
N ASN A 520 -0.40 -8.26 1.01
CA ASN A 520 -1.64 -7.62 1.37
C ASN A 520 -2.68 -8.69 1.77
N VAL A 521 -3.13 -8.67 3.02
CA VAL A 521 -4.07 -9.67 3.54
C VAL A 521 -5.47 -9.08 3.59
N LEU A 522 -6.41 -9.74 2.92
CA LEU A 522 -7.85 -9.47 2.98
C LEU A 522 -8.55 -10.65 3.67
N ILE A 523 -9.29 -10.35 4.72
CA ILE A 523 -10.08 -11.33 5.47
C ILE A 523 -11.54 -10.93 5.34
N MET A 524 -12.39 -11.88 4.93
CA MET A 524 -13.84 -11.68 4.80
C MET A 524 -14.63 -12.85 5.41
N ASN A 525 -15.77 -12.52 6.03
CA ASN A 525 -16.79 -13.52 6.32
C ASN A 525 -17.43 -14.03 5.02
N ASN A 526 -17.87 -15.30 5.00
CA ASN A 526 -18.50 -15.93 3.83
C ASN A 526 -19.79 -15.25 3.33
N LYS A 527 -20.36 -14.31 4.10
CA LYS A 527 -21.55 -13.55 3.66
C LYS A 527 -21.22 -12.56 2.56
N VAL A 528 -19.97 -12.07 2.49
CA VAL A 528 -19.54 -11.02 1.58
C VAL A 528 -18.42 -11.48 0.65
N THR A 529 -18.34 -10.83 -0.51
CA THR A 529 -17.31 -11.04 -1.53
C THR A 529 -17.18 -9.79 -2.40
N GLY A 530 -16.22 -9.78 -3.32
CA GLY A 530 -16.05 -8.73 -4.33
C GLY A 530 -14.97 -7.69 -3.99
N ALA A 531 -14.60 -7.53 -2.72
CA ALA A 531 -13.51 -6.62 -2.37
C ALA A 531 -12.19 -7.07 -3.04
N PRO A 532 -11.42 -6.16 -3.70
CA PRO A 532 -10.13 -6.50 -4.29
C PRO A 532 -9.11 -6.86 -3.19
N ALA A 533 -8.24 -7.83 -3.46
CA ALA A 533 -7.23 -8.26 -2.49
C ALA A 533 -5.90 -7.49 -2.62
N THR A 534 -5.81 -6.52 -3.50
CA THR A 534 -4.65 -5.62 -3.65
C THR A 534 -4.72 -4.44 -2.68
N PHE A 535 -3.68 -3.62 -2.67
CA PHE A 535 -3.62 -2.43 -1.83
C PHE A 535 -4.51 -1.27 -2.30
N VAL A 536 -5.23 -1.43 -3.42
CA VAL A 536 -6.12 -0.40 -4.00
C VAL A 536 -7.21 0.11 -3.04
N TYR A 537 -7.52 -0.64 -1.99
CA TYR A 537 -8.51 -0.22 -0.98
C TYR A 537 -8.16 1.10 -0.28
N MET A 538 -6.89 1.51 -0.34
CA MET A 538 -6.44 2.79 0.19
C MET A 538 -6.74 3.98 -0.74
N PHE A 539 -6.84 3.74 -2.06
CA PHE A 539 -6.81 4.83 -3.05
C PHE A 539 -7.89 4.72 -4.12
N GLY A 540 -8.58 3.60 -4.22
CA GLY A 540 -9.61 3.36 -5.23
C GLY A 540 -10.95 2.94 -4.64
N PRO A 541 -12.03 2.96 -5.40
CA PRO A 541 -13.39 2.76 -4.93
C PRO A 541 -13.71 1.28 -4.62
N TRP A 542 -12.92 0.66 -3.77
CA TRP A 542 -12.91 -0.77 -3.47
C TRP A 542 -14.27 -1.34 -3.05
N ALA A 543 -15.04 -0.59 -2.25
CA ALA A 543 -16.34 -1.06 -1.76
C ALA A 543 -17.44 -1.02 -2.84
N ALA A 544 -17.20 -0.39 -3.99
CA ALA A 544 -18.11 -0.46 -5.14
C ALA A 544 -18.25 -1.89 -5.68
N TYR A 545 -17.23 -2.72 -5.49
CA TYR A 545 -17.21 -4.12 -5.91
C TYR A 545 -17.83 -5.07 -4.88
N LEU A 546 -18.08 -4.60 -3.64
CA LEU A 546 -18.50 -5.42 -2.52
C LEU A 546 -20.00 -5.77 -2.59
N GLY A 547 -20.34 -6.98 -2.16
CA GLY A 547 -21.72 -7.46 -2.04
C GLY A 547 -21.80 -8.84 -1.44
N GLY A 548 -22.98 -9.48 -1.50
CA GLY A 548 -23.23 -10.80 -0.95
C GLY A 548 -22.65 -11.91 -1.84
N ALA A 549 -22.03 -12.91 -1.22
CA ALA A 549 -21.45 -14.08 -1.85
C ALA A 549 -22.48 -15.10 -2.34
#